data_e411c974aedf3869af3758be3c4becce
#
_entry.id   e411c974aedf3869af3758be3c4becce
#
_cell.length_a   1.000
_cell.length_b   1.000
_cell.length_c   1.000
_cell.angle_alpha   90.00
_cell.angle_beta   90.00
_cell.angle_gamma   90.00
#
_symmetry.space_group_name_H-M   'P 1'
#
loop_
_entity.id
_entity.type
_entity.pdbx_description
1 polymer ?
#
loop_
_entity_poly.entity_id
_entity_poly.type
_entity_poly.pdbx_seq_one_letter_code
_entity_poly.pdbx_strand_id
1 'polypeptide(L)'
;GPLAAWFRGNDPFHGAADRFFRGFDGELITTWPVVVEATHLLRPEAQLLLLAWVRKGGVALADIGAEDLERLERLIAKYRDQPMDFADATLVLLAERTGVGDIITLDRKQFEVYRFAGNRRFNHLMPATGRRTRRSH
;
A
#
# COMPACT_ATOMS: atom_id res chain seq x y z
N GLY A 1 2.75 -5.89 -3.45
CA GLY A 1 2.46 -5.37 -2.13
C GLY A 1 1.60 -6.28 -1.27
N PRO A 2 1.17 -5.83 -0.13
CA PRO A 2 0.44 -6.67 0.83
C PRO A 2 -0.89 -7.22 0.29
N LEU A 3 -1.61 -6.43 -0.52
CA LEU A 3 -2.86 -6.91 -1.10
C LEU A 3 -2.62 -8.12 -2.01
N ALA A 4 -1.63 -8.03 -2.91
CA ALA A 4 -1.32 -9.15 -3.78
C ALA A 4 -0.86 -10.36 -2.96
N ALA A 5 -0.05 -10.15 -1.94
CA ALA A 5 0.40 -11.23 -1.07
C ALA A 5 -0.77 -11.91 -0.37
N TRP A 6 -1.74 -11.13 0.08
CA TRP A 6 -2.90 -11.67 0.78
C TRP A 6 -3.78 -12.52 -0.13
N PHE A 7 -4.00 -12.07 -1.38
CA PHE A 7 -4.85 -12.79 -2.32
C PHE A 7 -4.11 -13.86 -3.14
N ARG A 8 -2.82 -14.04 -2.90
CA ARG A 8 -1.98 -15.00 -3.60
C ARG A 8 -1.43 -16.03 -2.64
N GLY A 9 -2.13 -17.17 -2.53
CA GLY A 9 -1.85 -18.18 -1.53
C GLY A 9 -0.44 -18.74 -1.51
N ASN A 10 0.27 -18.69 -2.65
CA ASN A 10 1.64 -19.20 -2.74
C ASN A 10 2.70 -18.11 -2.63
N ASP A 11 2.30 -16.89 -2.28
CA ASP A 11 3.25 -15.80 -2.07
C ASP A 11 4.00 -16.02 -0.76
N PRO A 12 5.33 -15.78 -0.73
CA PRO A 12 6.11 -15.94 0.51
C PRO A 12 5.60 -15.11 1.67
N PHE A 13 4.95 -13.97 1.39
CA PHE A 13 4.45 -13.08 2.42
C PHE A 13 2.95 -13.26 2.72
N HIS A 14 2.32 -14.29 2.13
CA HIS A 14 0.89 -14.53 2.33
C HIS A 14 0.52 -14.67 3.80
N GLY A 15 1.29 -15.45 4.54
CA GLY A 15 0.99 -15.68 5.96
C GLY A 15 1.01 -14.39 6.78
N ALA A 16 2.00 -13.54 6.54
CA ALA A 16 2.09 -12.27 7.25
C ALA A 16 0.94 -11.33 6.87
N ALA A 17 0.61 -11.26 5.59
CA ALA A 17 -0.49 -10.44 5.11
C ALA A 17 -1.82 -10.94 5.67
N ASP A 18 -2.05 -12.25 5.63
CA ASP A 18 -3.28 -12.84 6.15
C ASP A 18 -3.47 -12.54 7.64
N ARG A 19 -2.42 -12.72 8.42
CA ARG A 19 -2.47 -12.39 9.85
C ARG A 19 -2.79 -10.91 10.09
N PHE A 20 -2.14 -10.03 9.33
CA PHE A 20 -2.36 -8.61 9.48
C PHE A 20 -3.81 -8.22 9.15
N PHE A 21 -4.28 -8.60 7.96
CA PHE A 21 -5.62 -8.18 7.51
C PHE A 21 -6.74 -8.80 8.34
N ARG A 22 -6.58 -10.01 8.82
CA ARG A 22 -7.59 -10.64 9.70
C ARG A 22 -7.62 -10.01 11.08
N GLY A 23 -6.48 -9.53 11.57
CA GLY A 23 -6.39 -8.91 12.90
C GLY A 23 -6.59 -7.40 12.90
N PHE A 24 -6.64 -6.77 11.73
CA PHE A 24 -6.75 -5.32 11.66
C PHE A 24 -8.18 -4.86 11.92
N ASP A 25 -8.35 -3.98 12.89
CA ASP A 25 -9.66 -3.51 13.37
C ASP A 25 -9.91 -2.04 13.02
N GLY A 26 -9.30 -1.53 11.99
CA GLY A 26 -9.49 -0.17 11.55
C GLY A 26 -10.10 -0.09 10.17
N GLU A 27 -10.33 1.13 9.70
CA GLU A 27 -10.73 1.37 8.33
C GLU A 27 -9.49 1.39 7.45
N LEU A 28 -9.61 0.75 6.29
CA LEU A 28 -8.55 0.75 5.29
C LEU A 28 -8.94 1.70 4.17
N ILE A 29 -7.95 2.44 3.67
CA ILE A 29 -8.12 3.29 2.50
C ILE A 29 -6.90 3.11 1.58
N THR A 30 -7.14 3.11 0.29
CA THR A 30 -6.09 2.99 -0.71
C THR A 30 -6.47 3.77 -1.97
N THR A 31 -5.73 3.58 -3.03
CA THR A 31 -5.97 4.23 -4.32
C THR A 31 -6.12 3.19 -5.41
N TRP A 32 -6.79 3.57 -6.52
CA TRP A 32 -6.94 2.67 -7.67
C TRP A 32 -5.61 2.16 -8.22
N PRO A 33 -4.57 3.01 -8.40
CA PRO A 33 -3.29 2.50 -8.88
C PRO A 33 -2.73 1.36 -8.04
N VAL A 34 -2.90 1.41 -6.72
CA VAL A 34 -2.46 0.33 -5.83
C VAL A 34 -3.24 -0.96 -6.09
N VAL A 35 -4.56 -0.84 -6.26
CA VAL A 35 -5.41 -2.01 -6.57
C VAL A 35 -5.04 -2.60 -7.93
N VAL A 36 -4.87 -1.74 -8.94
CA VAL A 36 -4.50 -2.19 -10.29
C VAL A 36 -3.17 -2.94 -10.27
N GLU A 37 -2.19 -2.39 -9.57
CA GLU A 37 -0.88 -3.04 -9.46
C GLU A 37 -0.99 -4.41 -8.79
N ALA A 38 -1.82 -4.51 -7.76
CA ALA A 38 -2.05 -5.80 -7.09
C ALA A 38 -2.68 -6.82 -8.05
N THR A 39 -3.61 -6.40 -8.91
CA THR A 39 -4.25 -7.33 -9.84
C THR A 39 -3.26 -7.91 -10.85
N HIS A 40 -2.23 -7.15 -11.23
CA HIS A 40 -1.23 -7.63 -12.19
C HIS A 40 -0.47 -8.86 -11.67
N LEU A 41 -0.43 -9.05 -10.37
CA LEU A 41 0.29 -10.15 -9.74
C LEU A 41 -0.61 -11.35 -9.45
N LEU A 42 -1.90 -11.26 -9.77
CA LEU A 42 -2.89 -12.26 -9.40
C LEU A 42 -3.44 -12.98 -10.62
N ARG A 43 -3.76 -14.26 -10.44
CA ARG A 43 -4.50 -15.04 -11.43
C ARG A 43 -5.96 -14.56 -11.44
N PRO A 44 -6.71 -14.81 -12.54
CA PRO A 44 -8.08 -14.29 -12.65
C PRO A 44 -8.99 -14.59 -11.47
N GLU A 45 -8.91 -15.79 -10.89
CA GLU A 45 -9.75 -16.17 -9.76
C GLU A 45 -9.42 -15.30 -8.53
N ALA A 46 -8.15 -15.05 -8.29
CA ALA A 46 -7.73 -14.19 -7.19
C ALA A 46 -8.06 -12.73 -7.45
N GLN A 47 -7.96 -12.27 -8.71
CA GLN A 47 -8.38 -10.92 -9.09
C GLN A 47 -9.85 -10.70 -8.76
N LEU A 48 -10.70 -11.68 -9.07
CA LEU A 48 -12.12 -11.58 -8.79
C LEU A 48 -12.39 -11.48 -7.29
N LEU A 49 -11.65 -12.23 -6.49
CA LEU A 49 -11.78 -12.16 -5.03
C LEU A 49 -11.35 -10.79 -4.50
N LEU A 50 -10.25 -10.26 -5.00
CA LEU A 50 -9.80 -8.92 -4.59
C LEU A 50 -10.84 -7.87 -4.96
N LEU A 51 -11.33 -7.89 -6.19
CA LEU A 51 -12.31 -6.90 -6.64
C LEU A 51 -13.62 -7.01 -5.86
N ALA A 52 -14.05 -8.23 -5.54
CA ALA A 52 -15.24 -8.43 -4.72
C ALA A 52 -15.05 -7.87 -3.31
N TRP A 53 -13.86 -8.05 -2.74
CA TRP A 53 -13.55 -7.52 -1.42
C TRP A 53 -13.59 -5.99 -1.42
N VAL A 54 -13.02 -5.36 -2.44
CA VAL A 54 -13.08 -3.89 -2.60
C VAL A 54 -14.54 -3.44 -2.75
N ARG A 55 -15.29 -4.11 -3.63
CA ARG A 55 -16.69 -3.75 -3.91
C ARG A 55 -17.57 -3.83 -2.65
N LYS A 56 -17.29 -4.78 -1.80
CA LYS A 56 -18.06 -5.01 -0.56
C LYS A 56 -17.62 -4.09 0.59
N GLY A 57 -16.69 -3.20 0.33
CA GLY A 57 -16.28 -2.23 1.34
C GLY A 57 -15.12 -2.67 2.22
N GLY A 58 -14.36 -3.68 1.81
CA GLY A 58 -13.18 -4.10 2.55
C GLY A 58 -12.13 -3.01 2.66
N VAL A 59 -12.09 -2.13 1.66
CA VAL A 59 -11.20 -0.97 1.66
C VAL A 59 -11.91 0.18 0.94
N ALA A 60 -11.73 1.40 1.42
CA ALA A 60 -12.21 2.59 0.73
C ALA A 60 -11.20 3.01 -0.32
N LEU A 61 -11.70 3.55 -1.43
CA LEU A 61 -10.84 4.06 -2.50
C LEU A 61 -10.88 5.57 -2.52
N ALA A 62 -9.70 6.19 -2.41
CA ALA A 62 -9.58 7.64 -2.53
C ALA A 62 -9.59 8.01 -4.02
N ASP A 63 -10.26 9.12 -4.33
CA ASP A 63 -10.29 9.63 -5.70
C ASP A 63 -8.94 10.23 -6.07
N ILE A 64 -8.39 9.77 -7.18
CA ILE A 64 -7.20 10.33 -7.80
C ILE A 64 -7.60 10.70 -9.23
N GLY A 65 -7.55 11.97 -9.55
CA GLY A 65 -8.00 12.44 -10.85
C GLY A 65 -6.96 13.30 -11.55
N ALA A 66 -7.34 13.83 -12.71
CA ALA A 66 -6.43 14.63 -13.52
C ALA A 66 -5.91 15.86 -12.77
N GLU A 67 -6.72 16.41 -11.87
CA GLU A 67 -6.33 17.57 -11.07
C GLU A 67 -5.17 17.28 -10.12
N ASP A 68 -4.85 16.01 -9.90
CA ASP A 68 -3.75 15.60 -9.03
C ASP A 68 -2.43 15.41 -9.75
N LEU A 69 -2.46 15.42 -11.10
CA LEU A 69 -1.27 15.06 -11.88
C LEU A 69 -0.09 15.96 -11.61
N GLU A 70 -0.29 17.27 -11.48
CA GLU A 70 0.81 18.18 -11.23
C GLU A 70 1.52 17.86 -9.92
N ARG A 71 0.75 17.55 -8.88
CA ARG A 71 1.33 17.18 -7.59
C ARG A 71 2.06 15.84 -7.68
N LEU A 72 1.48 14.88 -8.40
CA LEU A 72 2.09 13.56 -8.59
C LEU A 72 3.40 13.67 -9.38
N GLU A 73 3.43 14.53 -10.41
CA GLU A 73 4.65 14.79 -11.15
C GLU A 73 5.75 15.33 -10.25
N ARG A 74 5.41 16.26 -9.36
CA ARG A 74 6.39 16.83 -8.43
C ARG A 74 6.91 15.78 -7.45
N LEU A 75 6.04 14.89 -6.99
CA LEU A 75 6.48 13.81 -6.09
C LEU A 75 7.44 12.86 -6.79
N ILE A 76 7.11 12.43 -7.99
CA ILE A 76 7.97 11.52 -8.74
C ILE A 76 9.30 12.19 -9.06
N ALA A 77 9.27 13.48 -9.42
CA ALA A 77 10.50 14.23 -9.70
C ALA A 77 11.37 14.36 -8.44
N LYS A 78 10.74 14.62 -7.29
CA LYS A 78 11.47 14.75 -6.02
C LYS A 78 12.20 13.47 -5.65
N TYR A 79 11.58 12.33 -5.91
CA TYR A 79 12.12 11.02 -5.55
C TYR A 79 12.63 10.24 -6.77
N ARG A 80 13.03 10.93 -7.85
CA ARG A 80 13.43 10.24 -9.09
C ARG A 80 14.64 9.33 -8.94
N ASP A 81 15.44 9.55 -7.91
CA ASP A 81 16.58 8.68 -7.61
C ASP A 81 16.20 7.51 -6.71
N GLN A 82 14.93 7.40 -6.38
CA GLN A 82 14.37 6.31 -5.61
C GLN A 82 13.41 5.53 -6.51
N PRO A 83 13.11 4.27 -6.18
CA PRO A 83 12.19 3.50 -7.03
C PRO A 83 10.71 3.84 -6.76
N MET A 84 10.39 5.13 -6.68
CA MET A 84 9.00 5.55 -6.51
C MET A 84 8.24 5.37 -7.82
N ASP A 85 7.23 4.51 -7.84
CA ASP A 85 6.35 4.37 -8.98
C ASP A 85 5.08 5.21 -8.78
N PHE A 86 4.18 5.15 -9.75
CA PHE A 86 2.95 5.94 -9.72
C PHE A 86 2.06 5.56 -8.52
N ALA A 87 1.95 4.27 -8.24
CA ALA A 87 1.15 3.81 -7.09
C ALA A 87 1.70 4.36 -5.78
N ASP A 88 3.03 4.32 -5.60
CA ASP A 88 3.67 4.89 -4.41
C ASP A 88 3.36 6.38 -4.28
N ALA A 89 3.46 7.12 -5.39
CA ALA A 89 3.18 8.56 -5.40
C ALA A 89 1.74 8.83 -4.97
N THR A 90 0.78 8.01 -5.41
CA THR A 90 -0.61 8.20 -5.00
C THR A 90 -0.82 7.94 -3.51
N LEU A 91 -0.06 7.05 -2.91
CA LEU A 91 -0.13 6.82 -1.46
C LEU A 91 0.43 8.00 -0.68
N VAL A 92 1.52 8.62 -1.16
CA VAL A 92 2.05 9.83 -0.54
C VAL A 92 1.03 10.96 -0.65
N LEU A 93 0.41 11.12 -1.81
CA LEU A 93 -0.65 12.13 -2.00
C LEU A 93 -1.81 11.89 -1.04
N LEU A 94 -2.23 10.65 -0.88
CA LEU A 94 -3.30 10.29 0.05
C LEU A 94 -2.95 10.69 1.48
N ALA A 95 -1.71 10.43 1.91
CA ALA A 95 -1.24 10.83 3.23
C ALA A 95 -1.28 12.35 3.40
N GLU A 96 -0.92 13.11 2.36
CA GLU A 96 -0.99 14.57 2.39
C GLU A 96 -2.42 15.05 2.59
N ARG A 97 -3.38 14.43 1.91
CA ARG A 97 -4.79 14.83 2.00
C ARG A 97 -5.42 14.49 3.33
N THR A 98 -5.10 13.33 3.87
CA THR A 98 -5.73 12.85 5.09
C THR A 98 -4.99 13.27 6.34
N GLY A 99 -3.71 13.64 6.22
CA GLY A 99 -2.85 13.88 7.37
C GLY A 99 -2.45 12.61 8.11
N VAL A 100 -2.79 11.44 7.56
CA VAL A 100 -2.50 10.15 8.18
C VAL A 100 -1.39 9.46 7.41
N GLY A 101 -0.30 9.20 8.09
CA GLY A 101 0.86 8.53 7.50
C GLY A 101 0.97 7.06 7.86
N ASP A 102 -0.10 6.47 8.38
CA ASP A 102 -0.10 5.03 8.67
C ASP A 102 -0.16 4.27 7.36
N ILE A 103 0.82 3.40 7.13
CA ILE A 103 0.98 2.72 5.85
C ILE A 103 1.14 1.22 6.06
N ILE A 104 0.55 0.46 5.14
CA ILE A 104 0.70 -0.98 5.09
C ILE A 104 1.49 -1.30 3.83
N THR A 105 2.73 -1.75 3.98
CA THR A 105 3.58 -2.05 2.84
C THR A 105 4.59 -3.13 3.20
N LEU A 106 5.00 -3.87 2.19
CA LEU A 106 6.15 -4.78 2.29
C LEU A 106 7.45 -4.05 1.92
N ASP A 107 7.33 -2.88 1.28
CA ASP A 107 8.48 -2.08 0.85
C ASP A 107 8.82 -1.01 1.89
N ARG A 108 9.05 -1.46 3.13
CA ARG A 108 9.30 -0.55 4.25
C ARG A 108 10.45 0.41 3.97
N LYS A 109 11.51 -0.10 3.37
CA LYS A 109 12.72 0.70 3.14
C LYS A 109 12.45 1.92 2.27
N GLN A 110 11.62 1.77 1.25
CA GLN A 110 11.26 2.90 0.38
C GLN A 110 10.43 3.93 1.13
N PHE A 111 9.43 3.48 1.89
CA PHE A 111 8.56 4.38 2.63
C PHE A 111 9.23 4.99 3.86
N GLU A 112 10.38 4.49 4.27
CA GLU A 112 11.20 5.17 5.28
C GLU A 112 11.84 6.44 4.72
N VAL A 113 12.08 6.50 3.41
CA VAL A 113 12.65 7.66 2.74
C VAL A 113 11.61 8.71 2.42
N TYR A 114 10.40 8.30 2.03
CA TYR A 114 9.35 9.22 1.60
C TYR A 114 8.84 10.06 2.78
N ARG A 115 8.44 11.29 2.47
CA ARG A 115 7.87 12.21 3.45
C ARG A 115 6.59 12.80 2.88
N PHE A 116 5.69 13.21 3.76
CA PHE A 116 4.46 13.88 3.34
C PHE A 116 4.21 15.10 4.23
N ALA A 117 3.36 16.02 3.76
CA ALA A 117 2.99 17.23 4.50
C ALA A 117 4.21 17.92 5.10
N GLY A 118 5.20 18.23 4.24
CA GLY A 118 6.45 18.84 4.65
C GLY A 118 7.51 17.80 4.95
N ASN A 119 7.59 17.33 6.17
CA ASN A 119 8.67 16.42 6.56
C ASN A 119 8.20 15.28 7.47
N ARG A 120 6.93 14.93 7.40
CA ARG A 120 6.40 13.86 8.23
C ARG A 120 6.77 12.49 7.70
N ARG A 121 7.08 11.59 8.60
CA ARG A 121 7.44 10.21 8.24
C ARG A 121 6.21 9.31 8.21
N PHE A 122 6.29 8.27 7.40
CA PHE A 122 5.27 7.24 7.39
C PHE A 122 5.42 6.30 8.58
N ASN A 123 4.29 5.84 9.09
CA ASN A 123 4.23 4.89 10.18
C ASN A 123 3.81 3.52 9.64
N HIS A 124 4.67 2.53 9.79
CA HIS A 124 4.43 1.21 9.22
C HIS A 124 3.58 0.37 10.16
N LEU A 125 2.34 0.09 9.75
CA LEU A 125 1.41 -0.71 10.56
C LEU A 125 1.71 -2.20 10.48
N MET A 126 2.12 -2.68 9.31
CA MET A 126 2.44 -4.09 9.14
C MET A 126 3.86 -4.35 9.66
N PRO A 127 4.03 -5.34 10.54
CA PRO A 127 5.36 -5.60 11.08
C PRO A 127 6.33 -6.04 9.99
N ALA A 128 7.62 -5.84 10.24
CA ALA A 128 8.66 -6.30 9.34
C ALA A 128 8.52 -7.81 9.16
N THR A 129 8.55 -8.27 7.91
CA THR A 129 8.48 -9.68 7.60
C THR A 129 9.89 -10.27 7.59
N GLY A 130 9.93 -11.45 7.69
CA GLY A 130 11.13 -12.08 7.61
C GLY A 130 11.58 -12.55 8.85
N ARG A 131 12.07 -12.77 9.09
CA ARG A 131 12.59 -13.14 10.00
C ARG A 131 12.51 -13.26 11.23
N ARG A 132 12.17 -12.96 11.47
CA ARG A 132 11.98 -13.00 12.48
C ARG A 132 11.17 -12.86 13.20
N THR A 133 10.74 -12.71 13.18
CA THR A 133 10.01 -12.56 13.84
C THR A 133 9.98 -13.31 14.68
N ARG A 134 10.57 -13.68 14.82
CA ARG A 134 10.80 -14.31 15.34
C ARG A 134 11.25 -14.45 16.34
N ARG A 135 11.67 -13.92 16.60
CA ARG A 135 12.14 -13.87 17.35
C ARG A 135 11.90 -13.68 18.16
N SER A 136 11.77 -13.16 17.90
CA SER A 136 11.56 -12.94 18.52
C SER A 136 11.54 -12.87 19.00
N HIS A 137 11.57 -12.54 19.13
CA HIS A 137 11.50 -12.42 19.36
C HIS A 137 11.34 -12.39 19.73
#